data_fb3a94fa4d46e55842c2e459809ba596
#
_entry.id   fb3a94fa4d46e55842c2e459809ba596
#
_cell.length_a   1.000
_cell.length_b   1.000
_cell.length_c   1.000
_cell.angle_alpha   90.00
_cell.angle_beta   90.00
_cell.angle_gamma   90.00
#
_symmetry.space_group_name_H-M   'P 1'
#
loop_
_entity.id
_entity.type
_entity.pdbx_description
1 polymer ?
#
loop_
_entity_poly.entity_id
_entity_poly.type
_entity_poly.pdbx_seq_one_letter_code
_entity_poly.pdbx_strand_id
1 'polypeptide(L)'
;YRPGPMQEIPTYISRRHRQSDIKYLHPDLEPILKKTYGVIIYQEQIMQIASQFANFSYGQADILRRAMSKKNRAILESERQHFIEGAVSNNYDASISERIFELILKFADYGFPRAHAVSYSKIAYIMAYLKVHYPNYFYANILSNVIGNETKTTIIIEEAKTQSLNILPPDINKSHWFYKATEKNIYLSLGAIKGVGYQSVKSIVDERSENGLYKDFFDFTRRIPKKIKTRKLLEALICVGAFDSFGKTRSTLLSTIDEVIDQVSNVEQDEFLFNMLTPKQAYEDKEEFSDQIISAYEKEYLGFYISNHPVEKLFYIKQYLGIFTIKNSLDYQPILVQVNQFKQIRTKTGQHMAFLVLDDGRTTIDGVLFPDKYKQYETMSQQQNDILVVHGKFEERNQKRQIIIQSMDTINDFENNKLSQAKQI
;
A
#
# COMPACT_ATOMS: atom_id res chain seq x y z
N TYR A 1 1.13 12.85 -16.91
CA TYR A 1 2.49 12.44 -16.51
C TYR A 1 3.31 12.08 -17.74
N ARG A 2 3.60 13.10 -18.60
CA ARG A 2 4.38 12.91 -19.83
C ARG A 2 5.41 14.03 -19.93
N PRO A 3 6.68 13.76 -20.38
CA PRO A 3 7.80 14.71 -20.30
C PRO A 3 7.53 16.09 -20.91
N GLY A 4 6.87 16.17 -22.07
CA GLY A 4 6.61 17.45 -22.75
C GLY A 4 5.69 18.38 -21.98
N PRO A 5 4.42 18.01 -21.68
CA PRO A 5 3.49 18.85 -20.93
C PRO A 5 3.94 19.20 -19.53
N MET A 6 4.77 18.36 -18.90
CA MET A 6 5.29 18.63 -17.56
C MET A 6 6.14 19.89 -17.48
N GLN A 7 6.79 20.29 -18.55
CA GLN A 7 7.57 21.54 -18.61
C GLN A 7 6.69 22.79 -18.49
N GLU A 8 5.41 22.69 -18.85
CA GLU A 8 4.46 23.79 -18.75
C GLU A 8 3.71 23.87 -17.40
N ILE A 9 3.93 22.88 -16.50
CA ILE A 9 3.30 22.88 -15.17
C ILE A 9 3.60 24.17 -14.38
N PRO A 10 4.85 24.65 -14.31
CA PRO A 10 5.15 25.92 -13.62
C PRO A 10 4.40 27.11 -14.23
N THR A 11 4.36 27.20 -15.57
CA THR A 11 3.64 28.25 -16.30
C THR A 11 2.14 28.19 -16.00
N TYR A 12 1.56 27.00 -16.06
CA TYR A 12 0.14 26.78 -15.74
C TYR A 12 -0.18 27.21 -14.31
N ILE A 13 0.62 26.77 -13.33
CA ILE A 13 0.43 27.08 -11.91
C ILE A 13 0.54 28.60 -11.68
N SER A 14 1.61 29.24 -12.19
CA SER A 14 1.84 30.68 -12.06
C SER A 14 0.67 31.49 -12.59
N ARG A 15 0.17 31.17 -13.79
CA ARG A 15 -0.98 31.84 -14.41
C ARG A 15 -2.29 31.58 -13.68
N ARG A 16 -2.52 30.35 -13.21
CA ARG A 16 -3.70 29.99 -12.42
C ARG A 16 -3.77 30.79 -11.12
N HIS A 17 -2.63 30.99 -10.45
CA HIS A 17 -2.55 31.74 -9.21
C HIS A 17 -2.34 33.25 -9.42
N ARG A 18 -2.47 33.76 -10.67
CA ARG A 18 -2.31 35.19 -11.02
C ARG A 18 -0.92 35.74 -10.66
N GLN A 19 0.10 34.92 -10.64
CA GLN A 19 1.50 35.31 -10.43
C GLN A 19 2.16 35.79 -11.73
N SER A 20 1.57 35.46 -12.88
CA SER A 20 1.98 35.94 -14.19
C SER A 20 0.77 36.12 -15.11
N ASP A 21 0.89 37.08 -16.05
CA ASP A 21 -0.17 37.36 -17.02
C ASP A 21 -0.28 36.27 -18.08
N ILE A 22 -1.51 36.06 -18.56
CA ILE A 22 -1.78 35.15 -19.67
C ILE A 22 -1.60 35.97 -20.96
N LYS A 23 -0.60 35.61 -21.76
CA LYS A 23 -0.35 36.21 -23.08
C LYS A 23 -0.72 35.21 -24.16
N TYR A 24 -1.59 35.60 -25.07
CA TYR A 24 -1.96 34.83 -26.25
C TYR A 24 -1.20 35.33 -27.46
N LEU A 25 -0.80 34.42 -28.37
CA LEU A 25 -0.16 34.81 -29.65
C LEU A 25 -1.13 35.59 -30.55
N HIS A 26 -2.42 35.31 -30.42
CA HIS A 26 -3.50 36.02 -31.10
C HIS A 26 -4.74 36.05 -30.17
N PRO A 27 -5.56 37.13 -30.18
CA PRO A 27 -6.76 37.22 -29.35
C PRO A 27 -7.73 36.06 -29.52
N ASP A 28 -7.86 35.52 -30.73
CA ASP A 28 -8.76 34.41 -31.05
C ASP A 28 -8.36 33.07 -30.42
N LEU A 29 -7.17 32.97 -29.84
CA LEU A 29 -6.77 31.84 -29.03
C LEU A 29 -7.37 31.87 -27.62
N GLU A 30 -7.80 33.04 -27.13
CA GLU A 30 -8.35 33.16 -25.78
C GLU A 30 -9.57 32.26 -25.56
N PRO A 31 -10.60 32.21 -26.41
CA PRO A 31 -11.76 31.36 -26.20
C PRO A 31 -11.41 29.89 -26.06
N ILE A 32 -10.39 29.44 -26.80
CA ILE A 32 -9.94 28.03 -26.80
C ILE A 32 -9.07 27.70 -25.57
N LEU A 33 -8.16 28.63 -25.22
CA LEU A 33 -7.12 28.38 -24.22
C LEU A 33 -7.41 28.98 -22.83
N LYS A 34 -8.46 29.80 -22.68
CA LYS A 34 -8.79 30.47 -21.41
C LYS A 34 -8.93 29.50 -20.24
N LYS A 35 -9.59 28.33 -20.45
CA LYS A 35 -9.82 27.31 -19.43
C LYS A 35 -8.52 26.58 -19.00
N THR A 36 -7.48 26.69 -19.79
CA THR A 36 -6.15 26.11 -19.53
C THR A 36 -5.08 27.18 -19.33
N TYR A 37 -5.50 28.41 -19.00
CA TYR A 37 -4.62 29.55 -18.70
C TYR A 37 -3.60 29.84 -19.80
N GLY A 38 -4.02 29.72 -21.07
CA GLY A 38 -3.17 29.95 -22.25
C GLY A 38 -2.20 28.82 -22.60
N VAL A 39 -2.32 27.66 -21.99
CA VAL A 39 -1.49 26.50 -22.29
C VAL A 39 -2.30 25.48 -23.09
N ILE A 40 -1.73 24.95 -24.18
CA ILE A 40 -2.32 23.82 -24.91
C ILE A 40 -2.09 22.56 -24.08
N ILE A 41 -3.17 21.89 -23.65
CA ILE A 41 -3.12 20.65 -22.88
C ILE A 41 -3.83 19.53 -23.64
N TYR A 42 -4.96 19.86 -24.27
CA TYR A 42 -5.85 18.86 -24.87
C TYR A 42 -5.72 18.78 -26.39
N GLN A 43 -5.83 17.57 -26.94
CA GLN A 43 -5.86 17.34 -28.38
C GLN A 43 -7.01 18.11 -29.05
N GLU A 44 -8.14 18.21 -28.40
CA GLU A 44 -9.30 18.95 -28.87
C GLU A 44 -9.02 20.46 -29.04
N GLN A 45 -8.14 21.04 -28.22
CA GLN A 45 -7.73 22.44 -28.40
C GLN A 45 -6.94 22.62 -29.69
N ILE A 46 -6.08 21.69 -30.03
CA ILE A 46 -5.33 21.69 -31.30
C ILE A 46 -6.29 21.63 -32.48
N MET A 47 -7.27 20.72 -32.42
CA MET A 47 -8.29 20.59 -33.47
C MET A 47 -9.13 21.86 -33.61
N GLN A 48 -9.49 22.49 -32.48
CA GLN A 48 -10.22 23.76 -32.49
C GLN A 48 -9.40 24.93 -33.09
N ILE A 49 -8.10 24.98 -32.76
CA ILE A 49 -7.19 25.98 -33.35
C ILE A 49 -7.09 25.76 -34.85
N ALA A 50 -6.88 24.54 -35.31
CA ALA A 50 -6.79 24.22 -36.74
C ALA A 50 -8.09 24.58 -37.50
N SER A 51 -9.24 24.29 -36.90
CA SER A 51 -10.54 24.61 -37.47
C SER A 51 -10.77 26.13 -37.52
N GLN A 52 -10.49 26.84 -36.42
CA GLN A 52 -10.77 28.29 -36.32
C GLN A 52 -9.82 29.13 -37.16
N PHE A 53 -8.52 28.84 -37.14
CA PHE A 53 -7.52 29.60 -37.85
C PHE A 53 -7.41 29.26 -39.34
N ALA A 54 -7.38 27.96 -39.64
CA ALA A 54 -7.10 27.44 -40.98
C ALA A 54 -8.32 26.86 -41.72
N ASN A 55 -9.54 27.04 -41.16
CA ASN A 55 -10.79 26.48 -41.71
C ASN A 55 -10.75 24.97 -41.91
N PHE A 56 -9.95 24.25 -41.15
CA PHE A 56 -9.93 22.80 -41.24
C PHE A 56 -11.30 22.21 -40.86
N SER A 57 -11.79 21.31 -41.69
CA SER A 57 -12.88 20.43 -41.28
C SER A 57 -12.46 19.55 -40.11
N TYR A 58 -13.42 19.04 -39.36
CA TYR A 58 -13.11 18.10 -38.25
C TYR A 58 -12.30 16.89 -38.71
N GLY A 59 -12.53 16.39 -39.94
CA GLY A 59 -11.75 15.29 -40.50
C GLY A 59 -10.28 15.66 -40.75
N GLN A 60 -10.01 16.84 -41.33
CA GLN A 60 -8.65 17.35 -41.53
C GLN A 60 -7.94 17.62 -40.19
N ALA A 61 -8.63 18.22 -39.25
CA ALA A 61 -8.08 18.42 -37.89
C ALA A 61 -7.74 17.07 -37.18
N ASP A 62 -8.53 16.02 -37.43
CA ASP A 62 -8.22 14.67 -36.91
C ASP A 62 -7.02 14.04 -37.61
N ILE A 63 -6.83 14.27 -38.94
CA ILE A 63 -5.63 13.83 -39.65
C ILE A 63 -4.40 14.49 -39.06
N LEU A 64 -4.42 15.81 -38.85
CA LEU A 64 -3.35 16.54 -38.19
C LEU A 64 -3.06 15.94 -36.80
N ARG A 65 -4.08 15.75 -35.96
CA ARG A 65 -3.96 15.13 -34.62
C ARG A 65 -3.31 13.74 -34.69
N ARG A 66 -3.71 12.89 -35.64
CA ARG A 66 -3.14 11.53 -35.82
C ARG A 66 -1.69 11.59 -36.33
N ALA A 67 -1.37 12.48 -37.24
CA ALA A 67 -0.02 12.68 -37.75
C ALA A 67 0.94 13.06 -36.63
N MET A 68 0.48 13.96 -35.72
CA MET A 68 1.20 14.37 -34.55
C MET A 68 1.46 13.20 -33.59
N SER A 69 0.41 12.45 -33.25
CA SER A 69 0.52 11.29 -32.34
C SER A 69 1.45 10.19 -32.87
N LYS A 70 1.54 10.04 -34.18
CA LYS A 70 2.40 9.04 -34.85
C LYS A 70 3.78 9.57 -35.24
N LYS A 71 4.07 10.86 -34.98
CA LYS A 71 5.32 11.55 -35.33
C LYS A 71 5.67 11.43 -36.83
N ASN A 72 4.66 11.45 -37.67
CA ASN A 72 4.85 11.35 -39.12
C ASN A 72 5.24 12.73 -39.69
N ARG A 73 6.56 12.96 -39.82
CA ARG A 73 7.13 14.24 -40.26
C ARG A 73 6.64 14.68 -41.64
N ALA A 74 6.48 13.75 -42.59
CA ALA A 74 6.04 14.10 -43.95
C ALA A 74 4.61 14.63 -43.97
N ILE A 75 3.69 13.97 -43.21
CA ILE A 75 2.32 14.45 -43.09
C ILE A 75 2.28 15.77 -42.29
N LEU A 76 3.09 15.91 -41.24
CA LEU A 76 3.14 17.13 -40.46
C LEU A 76 3.59 18.35 -41.26
N GLU A 77 4.56 18.18 -42.16
CA GLU A 77 5.02 19.27 -43.03
C GLU A 77 3.97 19.64 -44.11
N SER A 78 3.29 18.66 -44.69
CA SER A 78 2.14 18.90 -45.56
C SER A 78 1.00 19.61 -44.88
N GLU A 79 0.66 19.22 -43.62
CA GLU A 79 -0.38 19.88 -42.87
C GLU A 79 0.04 21.27 -42.37
N ARG A 80 1.34 21.54 -42.18
CA ARG A 80 1.88 22.86 -41.88
C ARG A 80 1.57 23.85 -43.00
N GLN A 81 1.93 23.49 -44.24
CA GLN A 81 1.67 24.32 -45.39
C GLN A 81 0.15 24.58 -45.53
N HIS A 82 -0.63 23.53 -45.43
CA HIS A 82 -2.09 23.59 -45.52
C HIS A 82 -2.70 24.52 -44.44
N PHE A 83 -2.18 24.43 -43.21
CA PHE A 83 -2.61 25.30 -42.10
C PHE A 83 -2.29 26.77 -42.37
N ILE A 84 -1.08 27.08 -42.85
CA ILE A 84 -0.65 28.46 -43.12
C ILE A 84 -1.48 29.05 -44.26
N GLU A 85 -1.65 28.32 -45.38
CA GLU A 85 -2.45 28.73 -46.53
C GLU A 85 -3.92 28.98 -46.12
N GLY A 86 -4.49 28.05 -45.34
CA GLY A 86 -5.84 28.18 -44.83
C GLY A 86 -6.00 29.37 -43.87
N ALA A 87 -5.03 29.64 -43.03
CA ALA A 87 -5.05 30.77 -42.09
C ALA A 87 -4.90 32.11 -42.84
N VAL A 88 -4.02 32.20 -43.84
CA VAL A 88 -3.88 33.40 -44.66
C VAL A 88 -5.16 33.66 -45.46
N SER A 89 -5.79 32.62 -46.00
CA SER A 89 -7.09 32.78 -46.69
C SER A 89 -8.22 33.20 -45.75
N ASN A 90 -8.05 32.98 -44.43
CA ASN A 90 -8.95 33.38 -43.36
C ASN A 90 -8.55 34.74 -42.73
N ASN A 91 -7.70 35.51 -43.44
CA ASN A 91 -7.23 36.84 -43.05
C ASN A 91 -6.30 36.92 -41.81
N TYR A 92 -5.63 35.82 -41.46
CA TYR A 92 -4.56 35.85 -40.46
C TYR A 92 -3.20 36.14 -41.14
N ASP A 93 -2.32 36.83 -40.38
CA ASP A 93 -0.95 37.08 -40.83
C ASP A 93 -0.15 35.78 -40.90
N ALA A 94 0.64 35.62 -42.00
CA ALA A 94 1.42 34.40 -42.24
C ALA A 94 2.43 34.12 -41.10
N SER A 95 3.06 35.19 -40.55
CA SER A 95 4.05 35.01 -39.49
C SER A 95 3.41 34.60 -38.17
N ILE A 96 2.22 35.09 -37.90
CA ILE A 96 1.41 34.66 -36.73
C ILE A 96 0.93 33.23 -36.91
N SER A 97 0.47 32.88 -38.11
CA SER A 97 0.02 31.52 -38.42
C SER A 97 1.13 30.49 -38.27
N GLU A 98 2.34 30.82 -38.72
CA GLU A 98 3.55 30.03 -38.56
C GLU A 98 3.82 29.78 -37.04
N ARG A 99 3.84 30.85 -36.24
CA ARG A 99 4.08 30.74 -34.79
C ARG A 99 3.00 29.96 -34.06
N ILE A 100 1.75 30.05 -34.51
CA ILE A 100 0.65 29.24 -33.95
C ILE A 100 0.86 27.74 -34.30
N PHE A 101 1.27 27.44 -35.54
CA PHE A 101 1.56 26.07 -35.93
C PHE A 101 2.76 25.51 -35.18
N GLU A 102 3.82 26.29 -34.95
CA GLU A 102 4.95 25.88 -34.11
C GLU A 102 4.51 25.61 -32.66
N LEU A 103 3.60 26.43 -32.12
CA LEU A 103 3.00 26.18 -30.82
C LEU A 103 2.23 24.86 -30.82
N ILE A 104 1.46 24.58 -31.87
CA ILE A 104 0.77 23.31 -32.04
C ILE A 104 1.78 22.15 -32.07
N LEU A 105 2.85 22.24 -32.87
CA LEU A 105 3.88 21.21 -32.98
C LEU A 105 4.58 20.92 -31.65
N LYS A 106 4.88 21.96 -30.87
CA LYS A 106 5.49 21.81 -29.55
C LYS A 106 4.66 20.92 -28.61
N PHE A 107 3.34 20.96 -28.74
CA PHE A 107 2.41 20.19 -27.90
C PHE A 107 1.83 18.95 -28.60
N ALA A 108 2.14 18.76 -29.86
CA ALA A 108 1.61 17.72 -30.71
C ALA A 108 1.91 16.31 -30.22
N ASP A 109 3.11 16.08 -29.76
CA ASP A 109 3.55 14.78 -29.25
C ASP A 109 2.85 14.35 -27.95
N TYR A 110 2.14 15.27 -27.30
CA TYR A 110 1.76 15.14 -25.88
C TYR A 110 0.31 15.51 -25.58
N GLY A 111 -0.45 15.98 -26.55
CA GLY A 111 -1.85 16.34 -26.35
C GLY A 111 -2.66 15.20 -25.74
N PHE A 112 -3.39 15.49 -24.65
CA PHE A 112 -4.17 14.50 -23.92
C PHE A 112 -5.66 14.59 -24.32
N PRO A 113 -6.37 13.46 -24.52
CA PRO A 113 -7.81 13.49 -24.81
C PRO A 113 -8.58 14.08 -23.64
N ARG A 114 -9.32 15.15 -23.88
CA ARG A 114 -10.11 15.84 -22.83
C ARG A 114 -11.20 14.94 -22.25
N ALA A 115 -11.88 14.18 -23.11
CA ALA A 115 -12.91 13.23 -22.67
C ALA A 115 -12.36 12.23 -21.67
N HIS A 116 -11.15 11.68 -21.95
CA HIS A 116 -10.46 10.77 -21.03
C HIS A 116 -10.12 11.48 -19.71
N ALA A 117 -9.57 12.70 -19.76
CA ALA A 117 -9.25 13.47 -18.57
C ALA A 117 -10.48 13.72 -17.68
N VAL A 118 -11.61 14.10 -18.28
CA VAL A 118 -12.88 14.35 -17.57
C VAL A 118 -13.39 13.07 -16.92
N SER A 119 -13.36 11.95 -17.63
CA SER A 119 -13.80 10.65 -17.09
C SER A 119 -12.99 10.23 -15.88
N TYR A 120 -11.66 10.29 -15.98
CA TYR A 120 -10.78 9.96 -14.84
C TYR A 120 -10.90 10.96 -13.69
N SER A 121 -11.07 12.26 -13.98
CA SER A 121 -11.29 13.26 -12.93
C SER A 121 -12.61 13.01 -12.18
N LYS A 122 -13.66 12.58 -12.88
CA LYS A 122 -14.93 12.19 -12.26
C LYS A 122 -14.76 10.96 -11.34
N ILE A 123 -14.04 9.93 -11.81
CA ILE A 123 -13.71 8.77 -10.98
C ILE A 123 -12.91 9.19 -9.75
N ALA A 124 -11.86 10.00 -9.93
CA ALA A 124 -11.03 10.48 -8.83
C ALA A 124 -11.85 11.28 -7.81
N TYR A 125 -12.77 12.13 -8.27
CA TYR A 125 -13.67 12.87 -7.39
C TYR A 125 -14.59 11.92 -6.59
N ILE A 126 -15.19 10.93 -7.26
CA ILE A 126 -16.05 9.94 -6.59
C ILE A 126 -15.25 9.15 -5.54
N MET A 127 -14.02 8.74 -5.88
CA MET A 127 -13.15 8.04 -4.93
C MET A 127 -12.80 8.91 -3.71
N ALA A 128 -12.50 10.19 -3.94
CA ALA A 128 -12.25 11.15 -2.85
C ALA A 128 -13.51 11.36 -1.98
N TYR A 129 -14.68 11.48 -2.61
CA TYR A 129 -15.95 11.59 -1.91
C TYR A 129 -16.23 10.37 -1.02
N LEU A 130 -16.07 9.16 -1.58
CA LEU A 130 -16.26 7.93 -0.82
C LEU A 130 -15.26 7.81 0.34
N LYS A 131 -14.00 8.19 0.12
CA LYS A 131 -12.97 8.19 1.16
C LYS A 131 -13.34 9.10 2.34
N VAL A 132 -13.93 10.26 2.08
CA VAL A 132 -14.31 11.24 3.13
C VAL A 132 -15.60 10.86 3.82
N HIS A 133 -16.62 10.45 3.08
CA HIS A 133 -17.97 10.25 3.62
C HIS A 133 -18.28 8.80 4.03
N TYR A 134 -17.56 7.84 3.44
CA TYR A 134 -17.75 6.40 3.69
C TYR A 134 -16.42 5.67 3.88
N PRO A 135 -15.54 6.15 4.79
CA PRO A 135 -14.16 5.69 4.88
C PRO A 135 -14.06 4.18 5.15
N ASN A 136 -14.86 3.61 6.04
CA ASN A 136 -14.81 2.16 6.32
C ASN A 136 -15.02 1.32 5.05
N TYR A 137 -16.02 1.66 4.24
CA TYR A 137 -16.32 0.96 3.00
C TYR A 137 -15.25 1.19 1.94
N PHE A 138 -14.72 2.41 1.86
CA PHE A 138 -13.63 2.76 0.95
C PHE A 138 -12.37 1.95 1.25
N TYR A 139 -11.92 1.95 2.50
CA TYR A 139 -10.70 1.23 2.90
C TYR A 139 -10.86 -0.28 2.85
N ALA A 140 -12.01 -0.83 3.21
CA ALA A 140 -12.28 -2.26 3.07
C ALA A 140 -12.21 -2.72 1.61
N ASN A 141 -12.72 -1.91 0.68
CA ASN A 141 -12.65 -2.22 -0.75
C ASN A 141 -11.20 -2.15 -1.28
N ILE A 142 -10.44 -1.10 -0.93
CA ILE A 142 -9.04 -0.98 -1.36
C ILE A 142 -8.19 -2.12 -0.79
N LEU A 143 -8.35 -2.45 0.50
CA LEU A 143 -7.67 -3.57 1.14
C LEU A 143 -8.00 -4.89 0.44
N SER A 144 -9.25 -5.08 0.05
CA SER A 144 -9.69 -6.29 -0.68
C SER A 144 -9.01 -6.44 -2.04
N ASN A 145 -8.67 -5.34 -2.70
CA ASN A 145 -7.97 -5.35 -3.99
C ASN A 145 -6.46 -5.61 -3.89
N VAL A 146 -5.91 -5.57 -2.69
CA VAL A 146 -4.47 -5.79 -2.45
C VAL A 146 -4.17 -7.03 -1.61
N ILE A 147 -5.16 -7.91 -1.40
CA ILE A 147 -4.94 -9.20 -0.72
C ILE A 147 -3.77 -9.93 -1.38
N GLY A 148 -2.83 -10.43 -0.56
CA GLY A 148 -1.59 -11.06 -1.01
C GLY A 148 -0.43 -10.09 -1.26
N ASN A 149 -0.63 -8.78 -1.15
CA ASN A 149 0.43 -7.78 -1.22
C ASN A 149 0.65 -7.14 0.16
N GLU A 150 1.54 -7.74 0.95
CA GLU A 150 1.80 -7.33 2.34
C GLU A 150 2.19 -5.86 2.47
N THR A 151 3.11 -5.37 1.62
CA THR A 151 3.58 -3.98 1.66
C THR A 151 2.46 -2.97 1.44
N LYS A 152 1.62 -3.20 0.42
CA LYS A 152 0.48 -2.31 0.17
C LYS A 152 -0.57 -2.40 1.27
N THR A 153 -0.82 -3.60 1.77
CA THR A 153 -1.78 -3.80 2.87
C THR A 153 -1.36 -3.03 4.11
N THR A 154 -0.09 -3.13 4.52
CA THR A 154 0.46 -2.38 5.66
C THR A 154 0.28 -0.88 5.49
N ILE A 155 0.68 -0.31 4.35
CA ILE A 155 0.54 1.13 4.07
C ILE A 155 -0.93 1.59 4.18
N ILE A 156 -1.86 0.81 3.63
CA ILE A 156 -3.29 1.16 3.66
C ILE A 156 -3.87 1.04 5.07
N ILE A 157 -3.47 0.03 5.84
CA ILE A 157 -3.89 -0.16 7.23
C ILE A 157 -3.39 1.01 8.09
N GLU A 158 -2.14 1.41 7.95
CA GLU A 158 -1.58 2.56 8.67
C GLU A 158 -2.32 3.84 8.30
N GLU A 159 -2.57 4.08 7.02
CA GLU A 159 -3.36 5.23 6.59
C GLU A 159 -4.76 5.21 7.20
N ALA A 160 -5.44 4.05 7.21
CA ALA A 160 -6.76 3.91 7.81
C ALA A 160 -6.75 4.15 9.34
N LYS A 161 -5.72 3.67 10.04
CA LYS A 161 -5.51 3.94 11.48
C LYS A 161 -5.32 5.45 11.74
N THR A 162 -4.61 6.19 10.87
CA THR A 162 -4.47 7.66 11.00
C THR A 162 -5.79 8.41 10.86
N GLN A 163 -6.78 7.81 10.18
CA GLN A 163 -8.15 8.31 10.08
C GLN A 163 -9.06 7.81 11.23
N SER A 164 -8.47 7.23 12.28
CA SER A 164 -9.18 6.68 13.43
C SER A 164 -10.19 5.58 13.08
N LEU A 165 -9.95 4.85 11.98
CA LEU A 165 -10.79 3.72 11.59
C LEU A 165 -10.45 2.49 12.44
N ASN A 166 -11.49 1.81 12.90
CA ASN A 166 -11.35 0.63 13.73
C ASN A 166 -11.22 -0.63 12.85
N ILE A 167 -10.01 -1.16 12.77
CA ILE A 167 -9.71 -2.39 12.03
C ILE A 167 -9.62 -3.53 13.04
N LEU A 168 -10.53 -4.50 12.90
CA LEU A 168 -10.66 -5.64 13.81
C LEU A 168 -9.98 -6.88 13.21
N PRO A 169 -9.47 -7.79 14.07
CA PRO A 169 -8.98 -9.09 13.65
C PRO A 169 -9.99 -9.85 12.80
N PRO A 170 -9.57 -10.90 12.06
CA PRO A 170 -10.53 -11.80 11.43
C PRO A 170 -11.43 -12.43 12.50
N ASP A 171 -12.69 -12.62 12.18
CA ASP A 171 -13.67 -13.28 13.05
C ASP A 171 -14.42 -14.32 12.20
N ILE A 172 -14.42 -15.57 12.65
CA ILE A 172 -14.99 -16.68 11.88
C ILE A 172 -16.49 -16.49 11.59
N ASN A 173 -17.18 -15.75 12.44
CA ASN A 173 -18.59 -15.46 12.31
C ASN A 173 -18.90 -14.17 11.52
N LYS A 174 -17.90 -13.29 11.30
CA LYS A 174 -18.12 -11.97 10.69
C LYS A 174 -17.33 -11.76 9.41
N SER A 175 -16.12 -12.28 9.34
CA SER A 175 -15.23 -12.10 8.19
C SER A 175 -15.65 -12.92 6.97
N HIS A 176 -15.20 -12.49 5.81
CA HIS A 176 -15.45 -13.11 4.51
C HIS A 176 -14.11 -13.26 3.76
N TRP A 177 -14.18 -13.70 2.48
CA TRP A 177 -13.01 -13.73 1.61
C TRP A 177 -12.39 -12.35 1.43
N PHE A 178 -13.21 -11.33 1.29
CA PHE A 178 -12.79 -9.93 1.24
C PHE A 178 -12.93 -9.26 2.61
N TYR A 179 -12.27 -8.11 2.78
CA TYR A 179 -12.48 -7.25 3.95
C TYR A 179 -13.93 -6.80 4.01
N LYS A 180 -14.52 -6.84 5.17
CA LYS A 180 -15.92 -6.47 5.38
C LYS A 180 -16.04 -5.23 6.23
N ALA A 181 -16.69 -4.20 5.69
CA ALA A 181 -16.98 -2.98 6.43
C ALA A 181 -18.37 -3.02 7.07
N THR A 182 -18.45 -2.35 8.21
CA THR A 182 -19.69 -1.87 8.83
C THR A 182 -19.55 -0.36 9.03
N GLU A 183 -20.58 0.31 9.53
CA GLU A 183 -20.51 1.75 9.85
C GLU A 183 -19.37 2.09 10.81
N LYS A 184 -19.02 1.18 11.72
CA LYS A 184 -18.04 1.42 12.80
C LYS A 184 -16.70 0.71 12.60
N ASN A 185 -16.68 -0.43 11.92
CA ASN A 185 -15.55 -1.33 11.89
C ASN A 185 -15.23 -1.86 10.50
N ILE A 186 -13.97 -2.22 10.31
CA ILE A 186 -13.49 -3.02 9.18
C ILE A 186 -13.00 -4.36 9.75
N TYR A 187 -13.64 -5.46 9.36
CA TYR A 187 -13.18 -6.82 9.73
C TYR A 187 -12.16 -7.30 8.70
N LEU A 188 -11.04 -7.82 9.19
CA LEU A 188 -10.02 -8.41 8.35
C LEU A 188 -10.58 -9.59 7.55
N SER A 189 -10.03 -9.74 6.36
CA SER A 189 -10.37 -10.81 5.42
C SER A 189 -9.83 -12.15 5.88
N LEU A 190 -10.62 -13.22 5.78
CA LEU A 190 -10.12 -14.60 5.91
C LEU A 190 -9.22 -14.97 4.72
N GLY A 191 -9.42 -14.36 3.55
CA GLY A 191 -8.59 -14.56 2.37
C GLY A 191 -7.20 -13.89 2.46
N ALA A 192 -6.98 -13.00 3.44
CA ALA A 192 -5.68 -12.42 3.70
C ALA A 192 -4.75 -13.35 4.51
N ILE A 193 -5.30 -14.42 5.09
CA ILE A 193 -4.56 -15.37 5.93
C ILE A 193 -3.78 -16.35 5.04
N LYS A 194 -2.47 -16.41 5.20
CA LYS A 194 -1.61 -17.34 4.46
C LYS A 194 -2.01 -18.80 4.71
N GLY A 195 -2.16 -19.55 3.64
CA GLY A 195 -2.57 -20.95 3.72
C GLY A 195 -4.09 -21.18 3.76
N VAL A 196 -4.89 -20.11 3.81
CA VAL A 196 -6.36 -20.19 3.76
C VAL A 196 -6.83 -19.91 2.34
N GLY A 197 -7.33 -20.93 1.66
CA GLY A 197 -7.76 -20.84 0.25
C GLY A 197 -9.21 -20.37 0.09
N TYR A 198 -9.52 -19.81 -1.10
CA TYR A 198 -10.86 -19.32 -1.44
C TYR A 198 -11.97 -20.35 -1.18
N GLN A 199 -11.77 -21.61 -1.59
CA GLN A 199 -12.77 -22.66 -1.40
C GLN A 199 -13.04 -22.96 0.07
N SER A 200 -12.00 -22.91 0.92
CA SER A 200 -12.15 -23.10 2.37
C SER A 200 -13.00 -21.97 2.97
N VAL A 201 -12.67 -20.72 2.63
CA VAL A 201 -13.44 -19.56 3.11
C VAL A 201 -14.89 -19.61 2.59
N LYS A 202 -15.08 -19.95 1.31
CA LYS A 202 -16.42 -20.10 0.73
C LYS A 202 -17.24 -21.12 1.51
N SER A 203 -16.70 -22.33 1.76
CA SER A 203 -17.39 -23.36 2.52
C SER A 203 -17.73 -22.91 3.96
N ILE A 204 -16.83 -22.19 4.63
CA ILE A 204 -17.06 -21.64 5.97
C ILE A 204 -18.19 -20.61 5.97
N VAL A 205 -18.20 -19.72 4.98
CA VAL A 205 -19.20 -18.65 4.87
C VAL A 205 -20.57 -19.21 4.47
N ASP A 206 -20.61 -20.12 3.50
CA ASP A 206 -21.86 -20.77 3.06
C ASP A 206 -22.50 -21.53 4.23
N GLU A 207 -21.70 -22.36 4.95
CA GLU A 207 -22.18 -23.15 6.09
C GLU A 207 -22.80 -22.28 7.18
N ARG A 208 -22.15 -21.18 7.59
CA ARG A 208 -22.72 -20.29 8.61
C ARG A 208 -23.93 -19.51 8.11
N SER A 209 -24.03 -19.28 6.81
CA SER A 209 -25.17 -18.57 6.20
C SER A 209 -26.40 -19.46 6.14
N GLU A 210 -26.23 -20.77 5.94
CA GLU A 210 -27.31 -21.76 5.85
C GLU A 210 -27.74 -22.25 7.24
N ASN A 211 -26.78 -22.51 8.13
CA ASN A 211 -27.01 -23.20 9.40
C ASN A 211 -26.79 -22.31 10.65
N GLY A 212 -26.61 -21.00 10.45
CA GLY A 212 -26.41 -20.01 11.53
C GLY A 212 -24.95 -19.92 11.99
N LEU A 213 -24.69 -18.95 12.88
CA LEU A 213 -23.37 -18.67 13.40
C LEU A 213 -22.78 -19.88 14.14
N TYR A 214 -21.46 -20.01 14.10
CA TYR A 214 -20.73 -21.00 14.90
C TYR A 214 -20.78 -20.60 16.37
N LYS A 215 -21.06 -21.55 17.26
CA LYS A 215 -21.19 -21.31 18.70
C LYS A 215 -19.85 -21.31 19.42
N ASP A 216 -18.97 -22.22 19.04
CA ASP A 216 -17.64 -22.42 19.59
C ASP A 216 -16.72 -23.11 18.56
N PHE A 217 -15.47 -23.38 18.94
CA PHE A 217 -14.47 -24.01 18.07
C PHE A 217 -14.86 -25.45 17.69
N PHE A 218 -15.50 -26.18 18.61
CA PHE A 218 -15.95 -27.56 18.33
C PHE A 218 -17.10 -27.56 17.33
N ASP A 219 -18.13 -26.73 17.52
CA ASP A 219 -19.24 -26.57 16.59
C ASP A 219 -18.72 -26.18 15.20
N PHE A 220 -17.75 -25.25 15.12
CA PHE A 220 -17.09 -24.91 13.86
C PHE A 220 -16.44 -26.13 13.23
N THR A 221 -15.58 -26.85 13.96
CA THR A 221 -14.82 -27.98 13.44
C THR A 221 -15.76 -29.13 13.00
N ARG A 222 -16.84 -29.34 13.72
CA ARG A 222 -17.85 -30.32 13.36
C ARG A 222 -18.55 -30.00 12.04
N ARG A 223 -18.93 -28.76 11.86
CA ARG A 223 -19.78 -28.31 10.73
C ARG A 223 -19.02 -28.08 9.43
N ILE A 224 -17.73 -27.78 9.49
CA ILE A 224 -16.97 -27.56 8.25
C ILE A 224 -16.72 -28.91 7.53
N PRO A 225 -16.71 -28.90 6.18
CA PRO A 225 -16.45 -30.11 5.39
C PRO A 225 -15.08 -30.77 5.69
N LYS A 226 -15.04 -32.10 5.74
CA LYS A 226 -13.82 -32.89 6.00
C LYS A 226 -12.65 -32.47 5.10
N LYS A 227 -12.90 -32.16 3.83
CA LYS A 227 -11.90 -31.76 2.84
C LYS A 227 -11.08 -30.53 3.26
N ILE A 228 -11.67 -29.62 4.02
CA ILE A 228 -10.98 -28.39 4.48
C ILE A 228 -10.58 -28.47 5.96
N LYS A 229 -11.01 -29.48 6.69
CA LYS A 229 -10.71 -29.72 8.11
C LYS A 229 -9.26 -30.24 8.27
N THR A 230 -8.30 -29.36 8.07
CA THR A 230 -6.88 -29.71 8.19
C THR A 230 -6.25 -28.95 9.36
N ARG A 231 -5.27 -29.58 10.03
CA ARG A 231 -4.49 -28.93 11.08
C ARG A 231 -3.98 -27.56 10.62
N LYS A 232 -3.42 -27.50 9.42
CA LYS A 232 -2.88 -26.26 8.85
C LYS A 232 -3.91 -25.13 8.75
N LEU A 233 -5.15 -25.43 8.33
CA LEU A 233 -6.22 -24.42 8.26
C LEU A 233 -6.61 -23.94 9.66
N LEU A 234 -6.83 -24.87 10.58
CA LEU A 234 -7.26 -24.54 11.96
C LEU A 234 -6.21 -23.72 12.68
N GLU A 235 -4.94 -24.14 12.58
CA GLU A 235 -3.79 -23.43 13.15
C GLU A 235 -3.69 -21.99 12.61
N ALA A 236 -3.76 -21.80 11.29
CA ALA A 236 -3.72 -20.47 10.69
C ALA A 236 -4.86 -19.56 11.17
N LEU A 237 -6.07 -20.10 11.30
CA LEU A 237 -7.23 -19.34 11.80
C LEU A 237 -7.10 -19.00 13.29
N ILE A 238 -6.61 -19.93 14.12
CA ILE A 238 -6.39 -19.70 15.55
C ILE A 238 -5.32 -18.65 15.77
N CYS A 239 -4.15 -18.80 15.11
CA CYS A 239 -3.00 -17.92 15.29
C CYS A 239 -3.30 -16.45 14.98
N VAL A 240 -4.22 -16.17 14.04
CA VAL A 240 -4.64 -14.79 13.71
C VAL A 240 -5.83 -14.29 14.53
N GLY A 241 -6.34 -15.09 15.46
CA GLY A 241 -7.44 -14.71 16.34
C GLY A 241 -8.84 -14.84 15.74
N ALA A 242 -9.04 -15.65 14.69
CA ALA A 242 -10.35 -15.78 14.05
C ALA A 242 -11.42 -16.39 14.99
N PHE A 243 -11.03 -16.99 16.09
CA PHE A 243 -11.89 -17.58 17.11
C PHE A 243 -11.91 -16.82 18.45
N ASP A 244 -11.24 -15.67 18.55
CA ASP A 244 -11.14 -14.91 19.83
C ASP A 244 -12.52 -14.55 20.38
N SER A 245 -13.53 -14.38 19.51
CA SER A 245 -14.92 -14.13 19.91
C SER A 245 -15.58 -15.26 20.69
N PHE A 246 -14.99 -16.46 20.73
CA PHE A 246 -15.47 -17.60 21.52
C PHE A 246 -14.97 -17.57 22.97
N GLY A 247 -14.10 -16.61 23.34
CA GLY A 247 -13.65 -16.41 24.70
C GLY A 247 -12.65 -17.46 25.21
N LYS A 248 -12.01 -18.20 24.32
CA LYS A 248 -10.91 -19.12 24.64
C LYS A 248 -9.59 -18.53 24.12
N THR A 249 -8.50 -18.75 24.87
CA THR A 249 -7.17 -18.32 24.47
C THR A 249 -6.69 -19.07 23.24
N ARG A 250 -5.86 -18.45 22.42
CA ARG A 250 -5.25 -19.07 21.23
C ARG A 250 -4.39 -20.28 21.62
N SER A 251 -3.69 -20.19 22.76
CA SER A 251 -2.89 -21.29 23.31
C SER A 251 -3.75 -22.51 23.68
N THR A 252 -4.92 -22.29 24.29
CA THR A 252 -5.90 -23.34 24.57
C THR A 252 -6.36 -24.02 23.28
N LEU A 253 -6.81 -23.23 22.30
CA LEU A 253 -7.33 -23.77 21.04
C LEU A 253 -6.25 -24.52 20.24
N LEU A 254 -5.02 -24.01 20.18
CA LEU A 254 -3.91 -24.70 19.50
C LEU A 254 -3.58 -26.05 20.12
N SER A 255 -3.62 -26.15 21.44
CA SER A 255 -3.34 -27.42 22.14
C SER A 255 -4.43 -28.48 21.96
N THR A 256 -5.63 -28.09 21.57
CA THR A 256 -6.78 -29.00 21.42
C THR A 256 -7.05 -29.40 19.96
N ILE A 257 -6.29 -28.90 18.99
CA ILE A 257 -6.56 -29.16 17.55
C ILE A 257 -6.63 -30.65 17.24
N ASP A 258 -5.63 -31.43 17.65
CA ASP A 258 -5.53 -32.82 17.28
C ASP A 258 -6.66 -33.63 17.93
N GLU A 259 -6.93 -33.39 19.20
CA GLU A 259 -8.03 -34.03 19.93
C GLU A 259 -9.40 -33.71 19.28
N VAL A 260 -9.64 -32.48 18.88
CA VAL A 260 -10.89 -32.05 18.23
C VAL A 260 -11.04 -32.69 16.85
N ILE A 261 -9.95 -32.80 16.07
CA ILE A 261 -9.97 -33.49 14.76
C ILE A 261 -10.29 -34.96 14.93
N ASP A 262 -9.66 -35.62 15.90
CA ASP A 262 -9.87 -37.04 16.18
C ASP A 262 -11.30 -37.32 16.70
N GLN A 263 -11.78 -36.52 17.64
CA GLN A 263 -13.15 -36.66 18.15
C GLN A 263 -14.19 -36.50 17.05
N VAL A 264 -14.06 -35.49 16.20
CA VAL A 264 -15.01 -35.24 15.10
C VAL A 264 -14.92 -36.37 14.06
N SER A 265 -13.73 -36.89 13.78
CA SER A 265 -13.57 -38.01 12.84
C SER A 265 -14.20 -39.31 13.34
N ASN A 266 -14.14 -39.58 14.65
CA ASN A 266 -14.76 -40.75 15.28
C ASN A 266 -16.29 -40.64 15.32
N VAL A 267 -16.84 -39.42 15.47
CA VAL A 267 -18.25 -39.19 15.54
C VAL A 267 -18.97 -39.38 14.20
N GLU A 268 -18.30 -39.07 13.08
CA GLU A 268 -18.86 -39.29 11.73
C GLU A 268 -19.16 -40.79 11.47
N GLN A 269 -18.65 -41.72 12.30
CA GLN A 269 -18.89 -43.14 12.19
C GLN A 269 -20.11 -43.67 12.96
N ASP A 270 -20.62 -42.88 13.99
CA ASP A 270 -21.75 -43.31 14.83
C ASP A 270 -22.63 -42.13 15.30
N GLU A 271 -23.43 -41.60 14.40
CA GLU A 271 -24.32 -40.46 14.61
C GLU A 271 -25.35 -40.64 15.75
N PHE A 272 -25.72 -41.90 16.04
CA PHE A 272 -26.71 -42.27 17.07
C PHE A 272 -26.12 -42.26 18.48
N LEU A 273 -24.93 -42.76 18.68
CA LEU A 273 -24.22 -42.75 19.97
C LEU A 273 -23.78 -41.34 20.40
N PHE A 274 -23.52 -40.48 19.44
CA PHE A 274 -23.05 -39.12 19.73
C PHE A 274 -24.09 -38.22 20.32
N ASN A 275 -25.34 -38.26 19.86
CA ASN A 275 -26.44 -37.45 20.43
C ASN A 275 -26.77 -37.84 21.88
N MET A 276 -26.35 -39.01 22.34
CA MET A 276 -26.47 -39.49 23.74
C MET A 276 -25.25 -39.19 24.60
N LEU A 277 -24.07 -39.02 24.02
CA LEU A 277 -22.80 -38.92 24.71
C LEU A 277 -22.03 -37.63 24.37
N THR A 278 -22.73 -36.46 24.23
CA THR A 278 -21.99 -35.23 24.11
C THR A 278 -21.17 -34.99 25.38
N PRO A 279 -19.86 -35.31 25.41
CA PRO A 279 -19.01 -34.85 26.48
C PRO A 279 -19.05 -33.31 26.42
N LYS A 280 -19.36 -32.66 27.51
CA LYS A 280 -18.97 -31.26 27.69
C LYS A 280 -17.47 -31.22 27.43
N GLN A 281 -17.09 -30.67 26.28
CA GLN A 281 -15.68 -30.56 25.94
C GLN A 281 -15.02 -29.68 27.01
N ALA A 282 -14.27 -30.30 27.85
CA ALA A 282 -13.42 -29.61 28.81
C ALA A 282 -12.15 -29.21 28.07
N TYR A 283 -12.10 -27.96 27.57
CA TYR A 283 -10.82 -27.36 27.21
C TYR A 283 -9.95 -27.32 28.46
N GLU A 284 -8.72 -27.84 28.37
CA GLU A 284 -7.72 -27.54 29.37
C GLU A 284 -7.29 -26.08 29.15
N ASP A 285 -7.86 -25.17 29.95
CA ASP A 285 -7.60 -23.75 29.79
C ASP A 285 -6.12 -23.45 30.08
N LYS A 286 -5.46 -22.85 29.09
CA LYS A 286 -4.07 -22.40 29.15
C LYS A 286 -3.99 -20.90 29.18
N GLU A 287 -2.96 -20.36 29.82
CA GLU A 287 -2.63 -18.96 29.72
C GLU A 287 -2.40 -18.56 28.25
N GLU A 288 -2.78 -17.35 27.91
CA GLU A 288 -2.58 -16.84 26.55
C GLU A 288 -1.10 -16.67 26.25
N PHE A 289 -0.76 -16.77 24.98
CA PHE A 289 0.59 -16.48 24.50
C PHE A 289 1.01 -15.06 24.85
N SER A 290 2.29 -14.87 25.07
CA SER A 290 2.84 -13.52 25.20
C SER A 290 2.56 -12.68 23.95
N ASP A 291 2.48 -11.37 24.14
CA ASP A 291 2.31 -10.43 23.05
C ASP A 291 3.32 -10.57 21.91
N GLN A 292 4.53 -11.00 22.24
CA GLN A 292 5.59 -11.26 21.25
C GLN A 292 5.23 -12.45 20.35
N ILE A 293 4.72 -13.55 20.93
CA ILE A 293 4.28 -14.72 20.18
C ILE A 293 3.07 -14.38 19.32
N ILE A 294 2.08 -13.67 19.87
CA ILE A 294 0.90 -13.23 19.11
C ILE A 294 1.31 -12.36 17.91
N SER A 295 2.20 -11.38 18.14
CA SER A 295 2.72 -10.55 17.06
C SER A 295 3.52 -11.35 16.00
N ALA A 296 4.28 -12.35 16.43
CA ALA A 296 4.98 -13.25 15.52
C ALA A 296 4.01 -14.05 14.63
N TYR A 297 2.92 -14.58 15.20
CA TYR A 297 1.86 -15.25 14.44
C TYR A 297 1.15 -14.32 13.47
N GLU A 298 0.83 -13.09 13.88
CA GLU A 298 0.26 -12.09 12.96
C GLU A 298 1.19 -11.84 11.78
N LYS A 299 2.49 -11.66 12.03
CA LYS A 299 3.49 -11.47 10.96
C LYS A 299 3.63 -12.68 10.07
N GLU A 300 3.64 -13.87 10.63
CA GLU A 300 3.74 -15.12 9.88
C GLU A 300 2.54 -15.36 8.97
N TYR A 301 1.31 -15.29 9.53
CA TYR A 301 0.11 -15.69 8.82
C TYR A 301 -0.57 -14.55 8.05
N LEU A 302 -0.36 -13.29 8.40
CA LEU A 302 -0.92 -12.13 7.68
C LEU A 302 0.12 -11.33 6.91
N GLY A 303 1.38 -11.33 7.37
CA GLY A 303 2.46 -10.51 6.81
C GLY A 303 2.52 -9.08 7.36
N PHE A 304 1.59 -8.71 8.25
CA PHE A 304 1.53 -7.42 8.93
C PHE A 304 0.97 -7.58 10.34
N TYR A 305 1.06 -6.52 11.16
CA TYR A 305 0.55 -6.52 12.54
C TYR A 305 -0.85 -5.91 12.61
N ILE A 306 -1.79 -6.63 13.24
CA ILE A 306 -3.12 -6.12 13.61
C ILE A 306 -3.00 -5.39 14.95
N SER A 307 -2.36 -6.05 15.91
CA SER A 307 -1.96 -5.47 17.19
C SER A 307 -0.94 -4.35 16.95
N ASN A 308 -0.62 -3.60 17.99
CA ASN A 308 0.44 -2.59 17.86
C ASN A 308 1.75 -3.25 17.48
N HIS A 309 2.50 -2.59 16.60
CA HIS A 309 3.84 -3.03 16.22
C HIS A 309 4.70 -3.26 17.47
N PRO A 310 5.51 -4.34 17.54
CA PRO A 310 6.32 -4.64 18.73
C PRO A 310 7.16 -3.46 19.21
N VAL A 311 7.70 -2.66 18.29
CA VAL A 311 8.46 -1.43 18.59
C VAL A 311 7.57 -0.33 19.20
N GLU A 312 6.31 -0.23 18.83
CA GLU A 312 5.39 0.77 19.40
C GLU A 312 5.01 0.46 20.86
N LYS A 313 4.92 -0.82 21.22
CA LYS A 313 4.70 -1.24 22.62
C LYS A 313 5.82 -0.80 23.57
N LEU A 314 7.00 -0.54 23.01
CA LEU A 314 8.17 -0.08 23.75
C LEU A 314 8.30 1.46 23.78
N PHE A 315 7.21 2.19 23.53
CA PHE A 315 7.20 3.66 23.48
C PHE A 315 7.76 4.30 24.76
N TYR A 316 7.43 3.77 25.95
CA TYR A 316 7.96 4.27 27.21
C TYR A 316 9.47 4.09 27.34
N ILE A 317 9.99 2.96 26.86
CA ILE A 317 11.44 2.69 26.83
C ILE A 317 12.13 3.66 25.90
N LYS A 318 11.55 3.94 24.71
CA LYS A 318 12.07 4.95 23.77
C LYS A 318 12.24 6.30 24.44
N GLN A 319 11.21 6.78 25.14
CA GLN A 319 11.21 8.08 25.78
C GLN A 319 12.24 8.14 26.93
N TYR A 320 12.27 7.11 27.78
CA TYR A 320 13.20 7.01 28.91
C TYR A 320 14.66 6.96 28.43
N LEU A 321 14.97 6.19 27.40
CA LEU A 321 16.31 6.03 26.85
C LEU A 321 16.72 7.12 25.84
N GLY A 322 15.84 8.07 25.53
CA GLY A 322 16.12 9.12 24.54
C GLY A 322 16.31 8.55 23.13
N ILE A 323 15.52 7.56 22.76
CA ILE A 323 15.57 6.92 21.45
C ILE A 323 14.56 7.60 20.52
N PHE A 324 14.95 7.82 19.28
CA PHE A 324 14.19 8.55 18.27
C PHE A 324 13.44 7.60 17.33
N THR A 325 12.46 8.15 16.59
CA THR A 325 11.83 7.47 15.45
C THR A 325 12.67 7.71 14.18
N ILE A 326 12.57 6.83 13.21
CA ILE A 326 13.27 6.97 11.92
C ILE A 326 13.01 8.35 11.29
N LYS A 327 11.77 8.84 11.36
CA LYS A 327 11.39 10.12 10.76
C LYS A 327 12.06 11.33 11.42
N ASN A 328 12.22 11.29 12.73
CA ASN A 328 12.67 12.44 13.54
C ASN A 328 14.13 12.34 13.98
N SER A 329 14.85 11.28 13.56
CA SER A 329 16.25 11.09 13.92
C SER A 329 17.20 11.86 13.01
N LEU A 330 18.27 12.34 13.62
CA LEU A 330 19.45 12.90 12.98
C LEU A 330 20.58 11.86 12.94
N ASP A 331 21.69 12.20 12.24
CA ASP A 331 22.88 11.35 12.19
C ASP A 331 23.34 10.93 13.58
N TYR A 332 23.66 9.66 13.72
CA TYR A 332 24.16 9.02 14.95
C TYR A 332 23.23 9.05 16.17
N GLN A 333 21.98 9.47 16.00
CA GLN A 333 20.98 9.32 17.07
C GLN A 333 20.44 7.89 17.10
N PRO A 334 20.19 7.33 18.31
CA PRO A 334 19.65 5.98 18.46
C PRO A 334 18.22 5.90 17.92
N ILE A 335 17.96 4.90 17.09
CA ILE A 335 16.63 4.54 16.63
C ILE A 335 16.29 3.11 17.08
N LEU A 336 15.07 2.89 17.57
CA LEU A 336 14.57 1.57 17.92
C LEU A 336 13.84 0.99 16.73
N VAL A 337 14.30 -0.13 16.23
CA VAL A 337 13.79 -0.75 15.00
C VAL A 337 13.72 -2.26 15.12
N GLN A 338 12.82 -2.84 14.34
CA GLN A 338 12.79 -4.27 14.07
C GLN A 338 13.45 -4.56 12.73
N VAL A 339 14.20 -5.64 12.63
CA VAL A 339 14.79 -6.11 11.37
C VAL A 339 13.75 -6.92 10.60
N ASN A 340 13.10 -6.31 9.62
CA ASN A 340 12.07 -6.98 8.81
C ASN A 340 12.65 -7.87 7.70
N GLN A 341 13.78 -7.45 7.12
CA GLN A 341 14.44 -8.19 6.06
C GLN A 341 15.96 -8.08 6.22
N PHE A 342 16.64 -9.17 5.88
CA PHE A 342 18.08 -9.26 5.83
C PHE A 342 18.51 -9.87 4.50
N LYS A 343 19.45 -9.20 3.80
CA LYS A 343 20.02 -9.68 2.55
C LYS A 343 21.52 -9.53 2.57
N GLN A 344 22.23 -10.64 2.71
CA GLN A 344 23.67 -10.70 2.58
C GLN A 344 24.10 -10.63 1.11
N ILE A 345 25.13 -9.88 0.83
CA ILE A 345 25.78 -9.83 -0.48
C ILE A 345 27.31 -9.86 -0.33
N ARG A 346 28.02 -10.20 -1.41
CA ARG A 346 29.47 -10.05 -1.50
C ARG A 346 29.84 -8.82 -2.28
N THR A 347 30.80 -8.06 -1.74
CA THR A 347 31.39 -6.92 -2.45
C THR A 347 32.28 -7.39 -3.60
N LYS A 348 32.70 -6.47 -4.46
CA LYS A 348 33.67 -6.76 -5.54
C LYS A 348 35.02 -7.27 -5.00
N THR A 349 35.35 -6.97 -3.75
CA THR A 349 36.57 -7.43 -3.06
C THR A 349 36.38 -8.76 -2.33
N GLY A 350 35.19 -9.43 -2.49
CA GLY A 350 34.89 -10.72 -1.89
C GLY A 350 34.43 -10.69 -0.43
N GLN A 351 34.41 -9.51 0.21
CA GLN A 351 33.96 -9.34 1.59
C GLN A 351 32.42 -9.38 1.68
N HIS A 352 31.90 -9.79 2.82
CA HIS A 352 30.47 -9.82 3.07
C HIS A 352 29.99 -8.46 3.57
N MET A 353 28.82 -8.03 3.13
CA MET A 353 28.03 -6.92 3.64
C MET A 353 26.55 -7.25 3.61
N ALA A 354 25.72 -6.46 4.28
CA ALA A 354 24.30 -6.69 4.28
C ALA A 354 23.46 -5.44 3.98
N PHE A 355 22.32 -5.68 3.34
CA PHE A 355 21.20 -4.75 3.29
C PHE A 355 20.10 -5.25 4.21
N LEU A 356 19.55 -4.33 5.00
CA LEU A 356 18.48 -4.58 5.95
C LEU A 356 17.29 -3.69 5.62
N VAL A 357 16.10 -4.16 5.94
CA VAL A 357 14.90 -3.30 6.03
C VAL A 357 14.57 -3.17 7.50
N LEU A 358 14.69 -1.96 8.02
CA LEU A 358 14.47 -1.60 9.42
C LEU A 358 13.12 -0.91 9.55
N ASP A 359 12.36 -1.26 10.60
CA ASP A 359 10.99 -0.79 10.83
C ASP A 359 10.84 -0.28 12.27
N ASP A 360 10.39 0.94 12.46
CA ASP A 360 10.14 1.53 13.78
C ASP A 360 8.67 1.47 14.21
N GLY A 361 7.85 0.75 13.46
CA GLY A 361 6.40 0.64 13.64
C GLY A 361 5.58 1.72 12.93
N ARG A 362 6.24 2.75 12.39
CA ARG A 362 5.61 3.86 11.65
C ARG A 362 6.24 4.08 10.28
N THR A 363 7.51 3.80 10.16
CA THR A 363 8.30 4.07 8.96
C THR A 363 9.33 2.97 8.78
N THR A 364 9.54 2.55 7.54
CA THR A 364 10.64 1.67 7.17
C THR A 364 11.77 2.44 6.52
N ILE A 365 13.00 1.98 6.73
CA ILE A 365 14.21 2.53 6.12
C ILE A 365 15.17 1.43 5.69
N ASP A 366 15.84 1.64 4.55
CA ASP A 366 16.90 0.74 4.11
C ASP A 366 18.17 0.97 4.97
N GLY A 367 18.68 -0.10 5.57
CA GLY A 367 19.92 -0.12 6.34
C GLY A 367 21.03 -0.76 5.54
N VAL A 368 22.23 -0.17 5.61
CA VAL A 368 23.44 -0.72 4.98
C VAL A 368 24.46 -1.02 6.05
N LEU A 369 24.91 -2.28 6.08
CA LEU A 369 25.95 -2.76 6.98
C LEU A 369 27.18 -3.13 6.16
N PHE A 370 28.18 -2.25 6.16
CA PHE A 370 29.42 -2.43 5.42
C PHE A 370 30.31 -3.53 6.04
N PRO A 371 31.29 -4.06 5.29
CA PRO A 371 32.04 -5.26 5.70
C PRO A 371 32.72 -5.19 7.06
N ASP A 372 33.26 -4.05 7.43
CA ASP A 372 33.90 -3.81 8.73
C ASP A 372 32.91 -3.98 9.89
N LYS A 373 31.70 -3.47 9.74
CA LYS A 373 30.62 -3.58 10.70
C LYS A 373 29.85 -4.88 10.57
N TYR A 374 29.71 -5.40 9.35
CA TYR A 374 29.02 -6.66 9.12
C TYR A 374 29.61 -7.80 9.96
N LYS A 375 30.95 -7.94 9.95
CA LYS A 375 31.63 -8.96 10.75
C LYS A 375 31.35 -8.87 12.25
N GLN A 376 31.14 -7.65 12.76
CA GLN A 376 30.85 -7.41 14.17
C GLN A 376 29.40 -7.73 14.53
N TYR A 377 28.45 -7.44 13.63
CA TYR A 377 27.02 -7.51 13.89
C TYR A 377 26.29 -8.60 13.07
N GLU A 378 27.04 -9.57 12.49
CA GLU A 378 26.48 -10.62 11.64
C GLU A 378 25.35 -11.36 12.33
N THR A 379 25.57 -11.87 13.54
CA THR A 379 24.58 -12.64 14.30
C THR A 379 23.31 -11.84 14.59
N MET A 380 23.47 -10.57 15.04
CA MET A 380 22.32 -9.70 15.36
C MET A 380 21.55 -9.30 14.11
N SER A 381 22.23 -9.04 12.99
CA SER A 381 21.59 -8.63 11.75
C SER A 381 20.80 -9.74 11.06
N GLN A 382 21.15 -11.00 11.30
CA GLN A 382 20.45 -12.17 10.73
C GLN A 382 19.19 -12.57 11.50
N GLN A 383 19.04 -12.13 12.74
CA GLN A 383 17.87 -12.41 13.57
C GLN A 383 16.70 -11.54 13.11
N GLN A 384 15.89 -12.09 12.20
CA GLN A 384 14.67 -11.41 11.74
C GLN A 384 13.67 -11.33 12.89
N ASN A 385 12.94 -10.22 12.93
CA ASN A 385 11.96 -9.85 13.97
C ASN A 385 12.55 -9.43 15.32
N ASP A 386 13.86 -9.42 15.50
CA ASP A 386 14.46 -8.84 16.70
C ASP A 386 14.35 -7.32 16.71
N ILE A 387 14.19 -6.77 17.91
CA ILE A 387 14.13 -5.33 18.14
C ILE A 387 15.49 -4.87 18.62
N LEU A 388 16.10 -3.96 17.87
CA LEU A 388 17.44 -3.49 18.10
C LEU A 388 17.47 -1.95 18.20
N VAL A 389 18.43 -1.43 18.94
CA VAL A 389 18.81 -0.02 18.90
C VAL A 389 19.92 0.14 17.89
N VAL A 390 19.67 0.96 16.88
CA VAL A 390 20.60 1.16 15.76
C VAL A 390 21.06 2.61 15.73
N HIS A 391 22.37 2.81 15.54
CA HIS A 391 22.98 4.11 15.29
C HIS A 391 23.62 4.11 13.90
N GLY A 392 23.56 5.23 13.22
CA GLY A 392 24.19 5.34 11.92
C GLY A 392 24.07 6.74 11.32
N LYS A 393 24.65 6.88 10.15
CA LYS A 393 24.59 8.09 9.35
C LYS A 393 23.49 7.96 8.31
N PHE A 394 22.63 8.96 8.20
CA PHE A 394 21.60 8.99 7.16
C PHE A 394 22.18 9.52 5.85
N GLU A 395 21.85 8.89 4.76
CA GLU A 395 22.22 9.29 3.41
C GLU A 395 21.01 9.22 2.47
N GLU A 396 21.05 10.02 1.43
CA GLU A 396 20.06 9.94 0.36
C GLU A 396 20.67 9.27 -0.87
N ARG A 397 20.06 8.17 -1.31
CA ARG A 397 20.46 7.44 -2.52
C ARG A 397 19.26 7.20 -3.41
N ASN A 398 19.34 7.63 -4.67
CA ASN A 398 18.24 7.49 -5.63
C ASN A 398 16.90 8.07 -5.11
N GLN A 399 16.95 9.25 -4.48
CA GLN A 399 15.80 9.93 -3.86
C GLN A 399 15.13 9.13 -2.71
N LYS A 400 15.86 8.18 -2.12
CA LYS A 400 15.43 7.44 -0.94
C LYS A 400 16.42 7.63 0.20
N ARG A 401 15.88 7.90 1.39
CA ARG A 401 16.68 7.97 2.62
C ARG A 401 17.07 6.56 3.04
N GLN A 402 18.36 6.35 3.36
CA GLN A 402 18.92 5.12 3.91
C GLN A 402 19.78 5.42 5.12
N ILE A 403 20.05 4.42 5.95
CA ILE A 403 20.96 4.54 7.09
C ILE A 403 22.19 3.65 6.90
N ILE A 404 23.38 4.24 7.01
CA ILE A 404 24.65 3.51 7.09
C ILE A 404 24.89 3.15 8.54
N ILE A 405 24.73 1.89 8.88
CA ILE A 405 24.74 1.39 10.25
C ILE A 405 26.18 1.41 10.79
N GLN A 406 26.38 2.03 11.96
CA GLN A 406 27.64 2.12 12.68
C GLN A 406 27.65 1.22 13.92
N SER A 407 26.53 1.11 14.62
CA SER A 407 26.36 0.17 15.73
C SER A 407 24.94 -0.37 15.81
N MET A 408 24.83 -1.56 16.37
CA MET A 408 23.61 -2.25 16.71
C MET A 408 23.75 -2.82 18.11
N ASP A 409 22.74 -2.58 18.96
CA ASP A 409 22.72 -3.05 20.34
C ASP A 409 21.35 -3.68 20.64
N THR A 410 21.30 -4.66 21.55
CA THR A 410 20.03 -5.03 22.16
C THR A 410 19.55 -3.90 23.08
N ILE A 411 18.26 -3.87 23.41
CA ILE A 411 17.73 -2.85 24.34
C ILE A 411 18.46 -2.91 25.67
N ASN A 412 18.69 -4.11 26.18
CA ASN A 412 19.36 -4.32 27.46
C ASN A 412 20.83 -3.84 27.45
N ASP A 413 21.56 -4.14 26.38
CA ASP A 413 22.95 -3.68 26.25
C ASP A 413 23.02 -2.16 26.14
N PHE A 414 22.11 -1.56 25.38
CA PHE A 414 22.03 -0.10 25.24
C PHE A 414 21.69 0.58 26.56
N GLU A 415 20.74 0.04 27.34
CA GLU A 415 20.39 0.53 28.66
C GLU A 415 21.58 0.45 29.64
N ASN A 416 22.24 -0.71 29.71
CA ASN A 416 23.40 -0.92 30.56
C ASN A 416 24.55 0.02 30.21
N ASN A 417 24.83 0.24 28.94
CA ASN A 417 25.84 1.18 28.47
C ASN A 417 25.54 2.61 28.91
N LYS A 418 24.26 3.02 28.80
CA LYS A 418 23.81 4.35 29.19
C LYS A 418 23.90 4.57 30.70
N LEU A 419 23.50 3.58 31.50
CA LEU A 419 23.62 3.61 32.96
C LEU A 419 25.07 3.64 33.42
N SER A 420 25.97 2.95 32.72
CA SER A 420 27.41 2.96 33.01
C SER A 420 28.03 4.31 32.69
N GLN A 421 27.64 4.97 31.62
CA GLN A 421 28.08 6.34 31.31
C GLN A 421 27.57 7.37 32.32
N ALA A 422 26.31 7.23 32.79
CA ALA A 422 25.75 8.14 33.80
C ALA A 422 26.40 8.00 35.19
N LYS A 423 27.03 6.87 35.50
CA LYS A 423 27.77 6.65 36.75
C LYS A 423 29.22 7.20 36.71
N GLN A 424 29.72 7.60 35.54
CA GLN A 424 31.04 8.16 35.35
C GLN A 424 31.05 9.70 35.33
N ILE A 425 29.89 10.33 35.39
CA ILE A 425 29.65 11.76 35.53
C ILE A 425 29.29 12.04 37.00
#